data_f9022056bdf8c61f8d1875a08c7cbdee
#
_entry.id   f9022056bdf8c61f8d1875a08c7cbdee
#
_cell.length_a   1.000
_cell.length_b   1.000
_cell.length_c   1.000
_cell.angle_alpha   90.00
_cell.angle_beta   90.00
_cell.angle_gamma   90.00
#
_symmetry.space_group_name_H-M   'P 1'
#
loop_
_entity.id
_entity.type
_entity.pdbx_description
1 polymer ?
#
loop_
_entity_poly.entity_id
_entity_poly.type
_entity_poly.pdbx_seq_one_letter_code
_entity_poly.pdbx_strand_id
1 'polypeptide(L)'
;MQLNRFMIRPYVEQALRDEIGPGDTTGGFLVGEDPVQTAQIYAKGSGIVCGLLLADETIRTVDPDARIEHMVKDGEDMGPGKVLLKIEAKASTFFMIERCALDWIQQMSGIATKTRRYVNLVKHTKVRVTDTRKGWPGLRMLQKYAVRCGGAHNHIFSLSNCVLVKDNHIKIAGGIRNAVEILRSRAQHTFKFEVECETLEMVQEALDCGVEVIMFDNMDLDEIKAGLKLVNGRAIAEASGGVNERTIVPIAETGVDVISVGDLTHSVTSVDISLDVKDIKPSAIRTIERLRAATG
;
A
#
# COMPACT_ATOMS: atom_id res chain seq x y z
N MET A 1 -6.56 -6.50 -7.11
CA MET A 1 -5.79 -7.65 -6.53
C MET A 1 -6.51 -8.10 -5.28
N GLN A 2 -6.70 -9.39 -5.10
CA GLN A 2 -7.23 -9.99 -3.88
C GLN A 2 -6.09 -10.77 -3.22
N LEU A 3 -5.86 -10.55 -1.92
CA LEU A 3 -4.96 -11.41 -1.15
C LEU A 3 -5.68 -12.73 -0.83
N ASN A 4 -4.93 -13.81 -0.74
CA ASN A 4 -5.42 -15.09 -0.23
C ASN A 4 -4.41 -15.69 0.76
N ARG A 5 -4.84 -16.67 1.56
CA ARG A 5 -4.02 -17.26 2.63
C ARG A 5 -2.71 -17.85 2.11
N PHE A 6 -2.71 -18.49 0.94
CA PHE A 6 -1.50 -19.05 0.35
C PHE A 6 -0.43 -17.97 0.07
N MET A 7 -0.86 -16.81 -0.43
CA MET A 7 0.05 -15.70 -0.74
C MET A 7 0.63 -15.02 0.51
N ILE A 8 -0.14 -14.93 1.59
CA ILE A 8 0.25 -14.18 2.79
C ILE A 8 0.96 -15.05 3.84
N ARG A 9 0.75 -16.35 3.84
CA ARG A 9 1.31 -17.28 4.82
C ARG A 9 2.82 -17.15 5.04
N PRO A 10 3.67 -17.04 4.01
CA PRO A 10 5.12 -16.87 4.23
C PRO A 10 5.48 -15.62 5.03
N TYR A 11 4.73 -14.52 4.87
CA TYR A 11 4.95 -13.27 5.62
C TYR A 11 4.53 -13.43 7.09
N VAL A 12 3.39 -14.07 7.32
CA VAL A 12 2.86 -14.34 8.65
C VAL A 12 3.80 -15.28 9.42
N GLU A 13 4.22 -16.37 8.81
CA GLU A 13 5.14 -17.32 9.44
C GLU A 13 6.49 -16.68 9.78
N GLN A 14 7.03 -15.82 8.90
CA GLN A 14 8.28 -15.12 9.17
C GLN A 14 8.12 -14.15 10.35
N ALA A 15 7.05 -13.34 10.37
CA ALA A 15 6.78 -12.42 11.46
C ALA A 15 6.60 -13.13 12.81
N LEU A 16 5.88 -14.26 12.83
CA LEU A 16 5.71 -15.06 14.04
C LEU A 16 7.03 -15.69 14.50
N ARG A 17 7.89 -16.15 13.60
CA ARG A 17 9.23 -16.65 13.98
C ARG A 17 10.09 -15.58 14.63
N ASP A 18 10.04 -14.36 14.09
CA ASP A 18 10.82 -13.22 14.62
C ASP A 18 10.27 -12.78 16.00
N GLU A 19 8.94 -12.79 16.20
CA GLU A 19 8.29 -12.37 17.46
C GLU A 19 8.41 -13.43 18.55
N ILE A 20 8.07 -14.68 18.26
CA ILE A 20 7.99 -15.76 19.26
C ILE A 20 9.38 -16.29 19.60
N GLY A 21 10.30 -16.33 18.61
CA GLY A 21 11.64 -16.91 18.79
C GLY A 21 11.57 -18.34 19.32
N PRO A 22 12.31 -18.67 20.40
CA PRO A 22 12.27 -19.99 21.04
C PRO A 22 11.05 -20.21 21.93
N GLY A 23 10.19 -19.22 22.15
CA GLY A 23 8.96 -19.30 22.93
C GLY A 23 8.64 -18.06 23.75
N ASP A 24 7.38 -17.94 24.17
CA ASP A 24 6.91 -16.85 25.05
C ASP A 24 7.19 -17.17 26.52
N THR A 25 8.21 -16.57 27.09
CA THR A 25 8.62 -16.77 28.48
C THR A 25 7.54 -16.28 29.47
N THR A 26 6.96 -15.10 29.21
CA THR A 26 5.99 -14.49 30.14
C THR A 26 4.66 -15.25 30.12
N GLY A 27 4.08 -15.45 28.94
CA GLY A 27 2.82 -16.16 28.79
C GLY A 27 2.92 -17.62 29.18
N GLY A 28 4.02 -18.29 28.80
CA GLY A 28 4.26 -19.71 29.16
C GLY A 28 4.34 -19.96 30.68
N PHE A 29 4.78 -18.98 31.47
CA PHE A 29 4.76 -19.09 32.93
C PHE A 29 3.44 -18.64 33.56
N LEU A 30 2.71 -17.74 32.90
CA LEU A 30 1.48 -17.15 33.43
C LEU A 30 0.26 -18.06 33.26
N VAL A 31 0.19 -18.79 32.15
CA VAL A 31 -1.00 -19.54 31.75
C VAL A 31 -0.82 -21.05 32.07
N GLY A 32 -1.34 -21.50 33.19
CA GLY A 32 -1.24 -22.91 33.61
C GLY A 32 -2.16 -23.85 32.81
N GLU A 33 -3.48 -23.62 32.84
CA GLU A 33 -4.50 -24.46 32.18
C GLU A 33 -4.91 -23.96 30.78
N ASP A 34 -4.35 -22.84 30.35
CA ASP A 34 -4.58 -22.16 29.06
C ASP A 34 -6.08 -22.03 28.68
N PRO A 35 -6.89 -21.35 29.49
CA PRO A 35 -8.32 -21.24 29.26
C PRO A 35 -8.63 -20.39 28.01
N VAL A 36 -9.74 -20.75 27.35
CA VAL A 36 -10.28 -19.93 26.25
C VAL A 36 -10.74 -18.57 26.79
N GLN A 37 -10.36 -17.52 26.12
CA GLN A 37 -10.68 -16.12 26.44
C GLN A 37 -11.22 -15.40 25.20
N THR A 38 -11.85 -14.27 25.42
CA THR A 38 -12.28 -13.36 24.36
C THR A 38 -11.38 -12.12 24.30
N ALA A 39 -11.16 -11.57 23.11
CA ALA A 39 -10.44 -10.33 22.93
C ALA A 39 -11.06 -9.51 21.78
N GLN A 40 -10.74 -8.23 21.74
CA GLN A 40 -11.13 -7.33 20.66
C GLN A 40 -9.93 -6.57 20.12
N ILE A 41 -9.82 -6.52 18.80
CA ILE A 41 -8.94 -5.57 18.12
C ILE A 41 -9.80 -4.37 17.70
N TYR A 42 -9.41 -3.16 18.11
CA TYR A 42 -10.16 -1.94 17.88
C TYR A 42 -9.27 -0.77 17.55
N ALA A 43 -9.81 0.19 16.77
CA ALA A 43 -9.11 1.41 16.38
C ALA A 43 -9.11 2.44 17.53
N LYS A 44 -7.95 3.06 17.79
CA LYS A 44 -7.82 4.28 18.60
C LYS A 44 -7.69 5.52 17.73
N GLY A 45 -7.18 5.36 16.50
CA GLY A 45 -7.10 6.41 15.50
C GLY A 45 -8.21 6.31 14.44
N SER A 46 -8.22 7.29 13.52
CA SER A 46 -9.11 7.30 12.35
C SER A 46 -8.33 6.96 11.09
N GLY A 47 -8.98 6.30 10.12
CA GLY A 47 -8.37 5.95 8.85
C GLY A 47 -9.15 4.91 8.07
N ILE A 48 -8.43 4.22 7.19
CA ILE A 48 -8.97 3.14 6.33
C ILE A 48 -8.43 1.81 6.85
N VAL A 49 -9.32 0.87 7.12
CA VAL A 49 -8.98 -0.49 7.57
C VAL A 49 -8.25 -1.24 6.47
N CYS A 50 -7.12 -1.87 6.82
CA CYS A 50 -6.43 -2.79 5.92
C CYS A 50 -5.55 -3.76 6.72
N GLY A 51 -5.48 -5.03 6.26
CA GLY A 51 -4.63 -6.04 6.88
C GLY A 51 -5.37 -7.10 7.72
N LEU A 52 -6.69 -7.09 7.72
CA LEU A 52 -7.50 -8.02 8.51
C LEU A 52 -7.21 -9.49 8.18
N LEU A 53 -6.97 -9.82 6.90
CA LEU A 53 -6.64 -11.19 6.51
C LEU A 53 -5.30 -11.67 7.06
N LEU A 54 -4.29 -10.75 7.17
CA LEU A 54 -3.01 -11.09 7.78
C LEU A 54 -3.16 -11.33 9.29
N ALA A 55 -3.91 -10.49 9.99
CA ALA A 55 -4.19 -10.67 11.40
C ALA A 55 -4.95 -11.98 11.67
N ASP A 56 -5.97 -12.29 10.86
CA ASP A 56 -6.71 -13.56 10.94
C ASP A 56 -5.78 -14.77 10.73
N GLU A 57 -4.93 -14.75 9.70
CA GLU A 57 -3.97 -15.83 9.43
C GLU A 57 -2.91 -15.94 10.54
N THR A 58 -2.48 -14.82 11.13
CA THR A 58 -1.55 -14.80 12.27
C THR A 58 -2.15 -15.54 13.46
N ILE A 59 -3.42 -15.25 13.79
CA ILE A 59 -4.13 -15.89 14.90
C ILE A 59 -4.28 -17.39 14.63
N ARG A 60 -4.77 -17.77 13.44
CA ARG A 60 -5.00 -19.19 13.07
C ARG A 60 -3.72 -20.00 12.90
N THR A 61 -2.61 -19.36 12.63
CA THR A 61 -1.32 -20.06 12.56
C THR A 61 -0.88 -20.53 13.94
N VAL A 62 -1.18 -19.77 14.99
CA VAL A 62 -0.87 -20.10 16.38
C VAL A 62 -1.97 -20.95 17.01
N ASP A 63 -3.23 -20.61 16.77
CA ASP A 63 -4.39 -21.34 17.30
C ASP A 63 -5.38 -21.63 16.15
N PRO A 64 -5.30 -22.81 15.52
CA PRO A 64 -6.20 -23.19 14.43
C PRO A 64 -7.69 -23.25 14.83
N ASP A 65 -7.99 -23.45 16.12
CA ASP A 65 -9.34 -23.57 16.65
C ASP A 65 -9.94 -22.19 17.01
N ALA A 66 -9.18 -21.11 16.92
CA ALA A 66 -9.64 -19.76 17.23
C ALA A 66 -10.87 -19.37 16.39
N ARG A 67 -11.86 -18.77 17.06
CA ARG A 67 -13.03 -18.17 16.40
C ARG A 67 -12.81 -16.69 16.20
N ILE A 68 -12.91 -16.22 14.95
CA ILE A 68 -12.62 -14.84 14.57
C ILE A 68 -13.82 -14.28 13.81
N GLU A 69 -14.38 -13.20 14.35
CA GLU A 69 -15.46 -12.44 13.72
C GLU A 69 -14.92 -11.12 13.18
N HIS A 70 -15.03 -10.91 11.87
CA HIS A 70 -14.68 -9.66 11.22
C HIS A 70 -15.86 -8.68 11.33
N MET A 71 -15.66 -7.57 12.05
CA MET A 71 -16.68 -6.54 12.26
C MET A 71 -16.70 -5.50 11.15
N VAL A 72 -15.65 -5.49 10.32
CA VAL A 72 -15.43 -4.56 9.20
C VAL A 72 -14.68 -5.29 8.09
N LYS A 73 -14.55 -4.65 6.93
CA LYS A 73 -13.77 -5.14 5.78
C LYS A 73 -12.60 -4.19 5.47
N ASP A 74 -11.56 -4.74 4.86
CA ASP A 74 -10.48 -3.92 4.30
C ASP A 74 -11.05 -2.92 3.28
N GLY A 75 -10.62 -1.65 3.39
CA GLY A 75 -11.10 -0.53 2.59
C GLY A 75 -12.23 0.30 3.23
N GLU A 76 -12.84 -0.16 4.32
CA GLU A 76 -13.83 0.60 5.08
C GLU A 76 -13.17 1.66 5.98
N ASP A 77 -13.93 2.69 6.32
CA ASP A 77 -13.50 3.72 7.26
C ASP A 77 -13.55 3.20 8.70
N MET A 78 -12.55 3.59 9.49
CA MET A 78 -12.53 3.39 10.93
C MET A 78 -12.32 4.70 11.69
N GLY A 79 -12.82 4.73 12.91
CA GLY A 79 -12.63 5.83 13.85
C GLY A 79 -12.42 5.29 15.27
N PRO A 80 -12.11 6.18 16.23
CA PRO A 80 -11.81 5.79 17.60
C PRO A 80 -12.91 4.93 18.22
N GLY A 81 -12.54 3.77 18.78
CA GLY A 81 -13.43 2.79 19.41
C GLY A 81 -14.17 1.87 18.42
N LYS A 82 -13.89 1.94 17.11
CA LYS A 82 -14.44 0.97 16.15
C LYS A 82 -13.77 -0.39 16.36
N VAL A 83 -14.56 -1.41 16.70
CA VAL A 83 -14.09 -2.79 16.77
C VAL A 83 -13.87 -3.31 15.35
N LEU A 84 -12.70 -3.91 15.11
CA LEU A 84 -12.29 -4.46 13.83
C LEU A 84 -12.45 -5.98 13.79
N LEU A 85 -11.95 -6.66 14.84
CA LEU A 85 -12.07 -8.11 15.04
C LEU A 85 -12.53 -8.41 16.45
N LYS A 86 -13.35 -9.45 16.57
CA LYS A 86 -13.60 -10.16 17.85
C LYS A 86 -12.99 -11.55 17.75
N ILE A 87 -12.34 -11.98 18.83
CA ILE A 87 -11.53 -13.19 18.85
C ILE A 87 -11.88 -14.00 20.09
N GLU A 88 -12.10 -15.30 19.91
CA GLU A 88 -12.18 -16.29 20.98
C GLU A 88 -11.09 -17.32 20.73
N ALA A 89 -10.11 -17.40 21.62
CA ALA A 89 -8.91 -18.24 21.47
C ALA A 89 -8.33 -18.59 22.85
N LYS A 90 -7.34 -19.46 22.87
CA LYS A 90 -6.59 -19.77 24.11
C LYS A 90 -5.88 -18.53 24.63
N ALA A 91 -5.74 -18.40 25.95
CA ALA A 91 -5.10 -17.22 26.56
C ALA A 91 -3.65 -17.01 26.09
N SER A 92 -2.89 -18.11 25.94
CA SER A 92 -1.51 -18.08 25.43
C SER A 92 -1.42 -17.52 24.00
N THR A 93 -2.44 -17.76 23.18
CA THR A 93 -2.52 -17.26 21.80
C THR A 93 -2.39 -15.76 21.76
N PHE A 94 -3.14 -15.03 22.61
CA PHE A 94 -3.13 -13.57 22.61
C PHE A 94 -1.75 -12.98 22.87
N PHE A 95 -0.96 -13.59 23.76
CA PHE A 95 0.40 -13.12 24.05
C PHE A 95 1.34 -13.28 22.85
N MET A 96 1.23 -14.41 22.13
CA MET A 96 2.08 -14.72 20.98
C MET A 96 1.71 -13.92 19.71
N ILE A 97 0.42 -13.56 19.53
CA ILE A 97 -0.03 -12.95 18.27
C ILE A 97 -0.18 -11.43 18.33
N GLU A 98 -0.30 -10.84 19.53
CA GLU A 98 -0.71 -9.44 19.70
C GLU A 98 0.10 -8.51 18.81
N ARG A 99 1.42 -8.55 18.94
CA ARG A 99 2.30 -7.61 18.22
C ARG A 99 2.19 -7.80 16.71
N CYS A 100 2.33 -9.03 16.22
CA CYS A 100 2.26 -9.33 14.80
C CYS A 100 0.90 -8.96 14.20
N ALA A 101 -0.20 -9.34 14.83
CA ALA A 101 -1.54 -9.06 14.35
C ALA A 101 -1.82 -7.55 14.30
N LEU A 102 -1.40 -6.81 15.32
CA LEU A 102 -1.56 -5.36 15.37
C LEU A 102 -0.70 -4.66 14.32
N ASP A 103 0.57 -5.03 14.18
CA ASP A 103 1.49 -4.39 13.23
C ASP A 103 1.00 -4.53 11.79
N TRP A 104 0.46 -5.69 11.39
CA TRP A 104 -0.15 -5.86 10.08
C TRP A 104 -1.27 -4.84 9.83
N ILE A 105 -2.23 -4.74 10.75
CA ILE A 105 -3.36 -3.83 10.57
C ILE A 105 -2.90 -2.38 10.65
N GLN A 106 -2.03 -2.03 11.59
CA GLN A 106 -1.53 -0.67 11.79
C GLN A 106 -0.78 -0.14 10.56
N GLN A 107 0.17 -0.92 10.04
CA GLN A 107 1.01 -0.54 8.90
C GLN A 107 0.20 -0.46 7.60
N MET A 108 -0.59 -1.49 7.31
CA MET A 108 -1.36 -1.53 6.08
C MET A 108 -2.49 -0.50 6.09
N SER A 109 -3.13 -0.27 7.23
CA SER A 109 -4.11 0.81 7.38
C SER A 109 -3.47 2.19 7.23
N GLY A 110 -2.22 2.36 7.67
CA GLY A 110 -1.44 3.59 7.44
C GLY A 110 -1.28 3.89 5.95
N ILE A 111 -0.87 2.89 5.16
CA ILE A 111 -0.76 3.01 3.69
C ILE A 111 -2.13 3.32 3.06
N ALA A 112 -3.16 2.56 3.42
CA ALA A 112 -4.51 2.75 2.87
C ALA A 112 -5.08 4.13 3.21
N THR A 113 -4.87 4.61 4.43
CA THR A 113 -5.31 5.94 4.90
C THR A 113 -4.60 7.06 4.14
N LYS A 114 -3.28 6.97 4.01
CA LYS A 114 -2.50 7.93 3.24
C LYS A 114 -2.96 7.94 1.79
N THR A 115 -3.11 6.79 1.19
CA THR A 115 -3.59 6.65 -0.18
C THR A 115 -4.97 7.28 -0.38
N ARG A 116 -5.92 7.05 0.54
CA ARG A 116 -7.26 7.66 0.49
C ARG A 116 -7.18 9.19 0.49
N ARG A 117 -6.24 9.79 1.25
CA ARG A 117 -6.04 11.24 1.24
C ARG A 117 -5.64 11.73 -0.15
N TYR A 118 -4.64 11.10 -0.78
CA TYR A 118 -4.21 11.47 -2.14
C TYR A 118 -5.32 11.31 -3.18
N VAL A 119 -6.07 10.21 -3.14
CA VAL A 119 -7.21 9.98 -4.05
C VAL A 119 -8.27 11.06 -3.87
N ASN A 120 -8.58 11.44 -2.62
CA ASN A 120 -9.57 12.47 -2.33
C ASN A 120 -9.16 13.86 -2.82
N LEU A 121 -7.85 14.21 -2.77
CA LEU A 121 -7.35 15.48 -3.27
C LEU A 121 -7.61 15.68 -4.77
N VAL A 122 -7.58 14.61 -5.55
CA VAL A 122 -7.71 14.67 -7.01
C VAL A 122 -9.03 14.10 -7.55
N LYS A 123 -10.00 13.78 -6.69
CA LYS A 123 -11.29 13.18 -7.07
C LYS A 123 -12.14 13.98 -8.06
N HIS A 124 -11.86 15.27 -8.20
CA HIS A 124 -12.52 16.17 -9.16
C HIS A 124 -11.94 16.05 -10.57
N THR A 125 -10.88 15.28 -10.77
CA THR A 125 -10.22 15.03 -12.05
C THR A 125 -10.45 13.59 -12.52
N LYS A 126 -9.96 13.23 -13.72
CA LYS A 126 -10.00 11.87 -14.26
C LYS A 126 -8.71 11.08 -13.99
N VAL A 127 -7.74 11.70 -13.34
CA VAL A 127 -6.41 11.13 -13.12
C VAL A 127 -6.49 9.85 -12.27
N ARG A 128 -5.66 8.88 -12.59
CA ARG A 128 -5.44 7.69 -11.77
C ARG A 128 -4.20 7.88 -10.90
N VAL A 129 -4.38 7.85 -9.60
CA VAL A 129 -3.25 7.79 -8.66
C VAL A 129 -2.74 6.36 -8.59
N THR A 130 -1.41 6.16 -8.69
CA THR A 130 -0.76 4.86 -8.55
C THR A 130 0.39 4.90 -7.55
N ASP A 131 0.78 3.74 -7.07
CA ASP A 131 2.04 3.55 -6.35
C ASP A 131 3.24 3.49 -7.30
N THR A 132 4.40 3.14 -6.74
CA THR A 132 5.65 2.87 -7.47
C THR A 132 6.25 1.54 -7.02
N ARG A 133 7.54 1.31 -7.30
CA ARG A 133 8.31 0.22 -6.70
C ARG A 133 9.09 0.65 -5.45
N LYS A 134 9.03 1.93 -5.04
CA LYS A 134 9.63 2.43 -3.81
C LYS A 134 8.82 1.91 -2.61
N GLY A 135 9.50 1.30 -1.64
CA GLY A 135 8.85 0.71 -0.47
C GLY A 135 9.77 -0.24 0.28
N TRP A 136 9.24 -0.94 1.26
CA TRP A 136 10.03 -1.88 2.06
C TRP A 136 10.32 -3.16 1.27
N PRO A 137 11.59 -3.61 1.26
CA PRO A 137 11.95 -4.87 0.64
C PRO A 137 11.13 -6.04 1.20
N GLY A 138 10.76 -6.96 0.32
CA GLY A 138 9.97 -8.14 0.69
C GLY A 138 8.47 -7.90 0.86
N LEU A 139 8.00 -6.70 1.21
CA LEU A 139 6.59 -6.42 1.55
C LEU A 139 5.78 -5.78 0.41
N ARG A 140 6.34 -5.66 -0.80
CA ARG A 140 5.70 -4.93 -1.92
C ARG A 140 4.28 -5.40 -2.24
N MET A 141 4.02 -6.70 -2.22
CA MET A 141 2.69 -7.23 -2.50
C MET A 141 1.66 -6.71 -1.49
N LEU A 142 2.00 -6.70 -0.21
CA LEU A 142 1.12 -6.23 0.86
C LEU A 142 0.91 -4.72 0.77
N GLN A 143 1.99 -3.94 0.52
CA GLN A 143 1.90 -2.50 0.35
C GLN A 143 1.01 -2.12 -0.85
N LYS A 144 1.15 -2.81 -1.98
CA LYS A 144 0.30 -2.59 -3.16
C LYS A 144 -1.17 -2.96 -2.92
N TYR A 145 -1.43 -3.99 -2.15
CA TYR A 145 -2.79 -4.31 -1.71
C TYR A 145 -3.37 -3.17 -0.87
N ALA A 146 -2.62 -2.64 0.10
CA ALA A 146 -3.06 -1.53 0.94
C ALA A 146 -3.34 -0.24 0.13
N VAL A 147 -2.53 0.04 -0.90
CA VAL A 147 -2.81 1.11 -1.87
C VAL A 147 -4.16 0.91 -2.55
N ARG A 148 -4.50 -0.33 -2.96
CA ARG A 148 -5.83 -0.64 -3.52
C ARG A 148 -6.96 -0.42 -2.53
N CYS A 149 -6.77 -0.80 -1.26
CA CYS A 149 -7.75 -0.54 -0.19
C CYS A 149 -7.98 0.96 0.03
N GLY A 150 -6.95 1.78 -0.15
CA GLY A 150 -7.04 3.24 -0.13
C GLY A 150 -7.79 3.85 -1.32
N GLY A 151 -8.06 3.08 -2.38
CA GLY A 151 -8.81 3.50 -3.57
C GLY A 151 -7.95 3.91 -4.77
N ALA A 152 -6.61 3.82 -4.68
CA ALA A 152 -5.71 4.07 -5.80
C ALA A 152 -5.46 2.81 -6.65
N HIS A 153 -4.65 2.94 -7.67
CA HIS A 153 -4.23 1.88 -8.57
C HIS A 153 -2.81 1.41 -8.26
N ASN A 154 -2.35 0.35 -8.91
CA ASN A 154 -0.98 -0.09 -8.80
C ASN A 154 -0.25 0.15 -10.13
N HIS A 155 0.97 0.67 -10.04
CA HIS A 155 1.97 0.57 -11.08
C HIS A 155 2.52 -0.86 -11.13
N ILE A 156 3.58 -1.14 -11.84
CA ILE A 156 4.15 -2.49 -11.99
C ILE A 156 4.53 -3.12 -10.64
N PHE A 157 4.31 -4.44 -10.51
CA PHE A 157 4.67 -5.21 -9.32
C PHE A 157 6.15 -5.61 -9.29
N SER A 158 6.70 -5.91 -10.47
CA SER A 158 8.05 -6.43 -10.63
C SER A 158 8.63 -6.02 -11.97
N LEU A 159 9.89 -6.34 -12.20
CA LEU A 159 10.58 -6.08 -13.46
C LEU A 159 10.03 -6.90 -14.65
N SER A 160 9.18 -7.90 -14.37
CA SER A 160 8.61 -8.80 -15.38
C SER A 160 7.20 -8.42 -15.86
N ASN A 161 6.62 -7.30 -15.40
CA ASN A 161 5.24 -6.96 -15.74
C ASN A 161 5.07 -6.07 -16.98
N CYS A 162 6.05 -5.28 -17.31
CA CYS A 162 6.11 -4.44 -18.51
C CYS A 162 7.55 -4.06 -18.83
N VAL A 163 7.75 -3.39 -19.94
CA VAL A 163 9.03 -2.75 -20.27
C VAL A 163 9.00 -1.31 -19.79
N LEU A 164 9.81 -0.99 -18.77
CA LEU A 164 9.99 0.37 -18.27
C LEU A 164 11.43 0.82 -18.53
N VAL A 165 11.58 1.72 -19.48
CA VAL A 165 12.87 2.29 -19.90
C VAL A 165 13.15 3.54 -19.07
N LYS A 166 14.26 3.52 -18.34
CA LYS A 166 14.71 4.58 -17.45
C LYS A 166 15.98 5.24 -17.97
N ASP A 167 16.38 6.34 -17.36
CA ASP A 167 17.58 7.11 -17.66
C ASP A 167 18.84 6.23 -17.86
N ASN A 168 19.10 5.31 -16.95
CA ASN A 168 20.25 4.41 -17.03
C ASN A 168 20.13 3.39 -18.18
N HIS A 169 18.92 2.94 -18.52
CA HIS A 169 18.69 2.10 -19.69
C HIS A 169 18.99 2.87 -20.98
N ILE A 170 18.53 4.11 -21.07
CA ILE A 170 18.75 5.01 -22.22
C ILE A 170 20.25 5.27 -22.42
N LYS A 171 20.97 5.60 -21.33
CA LYS A 171 22.43 5.82 -21.37
C LYS A 171 23.20 4.59 -21.85
N ILE A 172 22.87 3.40 -21.33
CA ILE A 172 23.51 2.13 -21.70
C ILE A 172 23.22 1.76 -23.16
N ALA A 173 22.00 1.99 -23.62
CA ALA A 173 21.60 1.68 -25.01
C ALA A 173 22.08 2.72 -26.03
N GLY A 174 22.51 3.91 -25.60
CA GLY A 174 22.94 4.99 -26.48
C GLY A 174 21.79 5.79 -27.10
N GLY A 175 20.60 5.85 -26.42
CA GLY A 175 19.43 6.61 -26.81
C GLY A 175 18.12 5.86 -26.64
N ILE A 176 17.00 6.59 -26.66
CA ILE A 176 15.66 6.02 -26.50
C ILE A 176 15.33 5.08 -27.67
N ARG A 177 15.59 5.50 -28.91
CA ARG A 177 15.30 4.69 -30.11
C ARG A 177 16.02 3.34 -30.04
N ASN A 178 17.33 3.34 -29.78
CA ASN A 178 18.10 2.13 -29.67
C ASN A 178 17.57 1.21 -28.54
N ALA A 179 17.26 1.80 -27.38
CA ALA A 179 16.68 1.04 -26.27
C ALA A 179 15.37 0.36 -26.66
N VAL A 180 14.45 1.10 -27.25
CA VAL A 180 13.13 0.60 -27.65
C VAL A 180 13.26 -0.48 -28.75
N GLU A 181 14.08 -0.27 -29.76
CA GLU A 181 14.31 -1.26 -30.85
C GLU A 181 14.87 -2.58 -30.33
N ILE A 182 15.92 -2.53 -29.48
CA ILE A 182 16.53 -3.71 -28.87
C ILE A 182 15.48 -4.43 -28.00
N LEU A 183 14.74 -3.72 -27.20
CA LEU A 183 13.76 -4.32 -26.31
C LEU A 183 12.56 -4.90 -27.06
N ARG A 184 12.05 -4.24 -28.11
CA ARG A 184 10.96 -4.77 -28.94
C ARG A 184 11.34 -6.05 -29.67
N SER A 185 12.61 -6.20 -30.08
CA SER A 185 13.09 -7.42 -30.75
C SER A 185 13.15 -8.63 -29.82
N ARG A 186 13.07 -8.43 -28.47
CA ARG A 186 13.27 -9.48 -27.46
C ARG A 186 12.09 -9.66 -26.52
N ALA A 187 11.30 -8.58 -26.32
CA ALA A 187 10.17 -8.60 -25.39
C ALA A 187 8.97 -9.36 -25.94
N GLN A 188 8.13 -9.84 -25.05
CA GLN A 188 6.85 -10.45 -25.40
C GLN A 188 5.93 -9.40 -26.05
N HIS A 189 5.21 -9.78 -27.09
CA HIS A 189 4.30 -8.89 -27.84
C HIS A 189 3.15 -8.30 -26.99
N THR A 190 2.87 -8.90 -25.84
CA THR A 190 1.83 -8.44 -24.91
C THR A 190 2.30 -7.32 -23.97
N PHE A 191 3.59 -7.01 -23.93
CA PHE A 191 4.10 -5.96 -23.06
C PHE A 191 3.84 -4.58 -23.63
N LYS A 192 3.42 -3.67 -22.75
CA LYS A 192 3.46 -2.23 -23.01
C LYS A 192 4.86 -1.70 -22.73
N PHE A 193 5.24 -0.71 -23.52
CA PHE A 193 6.49 0.01 -23.37
C PHE A 193 6.23 1.37 -22.73
N GLU A 194 6.89 1.62 -21.64
CA GLU A 194 6.88 2.87 -20.90
C GLU A 194 8.27 3.47 -20.90
N VAL A 195 8.38 4.78 -21.16
CA VAL A 195 9.65 5.51 -21.19
C VAL A 195 9.59 6.69 -20.24
N GLU A 196 10.55 6.79 -19.31
CA GLU A 196 10.77 7.98 -18.47
C GLU A 196 11.46 9.07 -19.31
N CYS A 197 10.85 10.24 -19.38
CA CYS A 197 11.31 11.40 -20.15
C CYS A 197 11.50 12.61 -19.23
N GLU A 198 12.68 13.22 -19.26
CA GLU A 198 13.03 14.42 -18.49
C GLU A 198 12.96 15.70 -19.33
N THR A 199 12.81 15.58 -20.67
CA THR A 199 12.73 16.74 -21.58
C THR A 199 11.69 16.52 -22.68
N LEU A 200 11.25 17.61 -23.33
CA LEU A 200 10.29 17.56 -24.44
C LEU A 200 10.86 16.85 -25.67
N GLU A 201 12.16 16.92 -25.89
CA GLU A 201 12.85 16.19 -26.97
C GLU A 201 12.76 14.68 -26.73
N MET A 202 12.97 14.21 -25.49
CA MET A 202 12.80 12.81 -25.12
C MET A 202 11.35 12.35 -25.31
N VAL A 203 10.38 13.19 -24.96
CA VAL A 203 8.95 12.93 -25.19
C VAL A 203 8.68 12.73 -26.68
N GLN A 204 9.19 13.59 -27.54
CA GLN A 204 9.01 13.47 -28.98
C GLN A 204 9.69 12.21 -29.54
N GLU A 205 10.92 11.89 -29.11
CA GLU A 205 11.63 10.69 -29.54
C GLU A 205 10.89 9.42 -29.11
N ALA A 206 10.37 9.36 -27.87
CA ALA A 206 9.57 8.24 -27.37
C ALA A 206 8.26 8.06 -28.18
N LEU A 207 7.59 9.16 -28.51
CA LEU A 207 6.40 9.16 -29.37
C LEU A 207 6.71 8.63 -30.78
N ASP A 208 7.85 9.01 -31.36
CA ASP A 208 8.28 8.56 -32.70
C ASP A 208 8.64 7.07 -32.69
N CYS A 209 9.02 6.52 -31.53
CA CYS A 209 9.20 5.09 -31.32
C CYS A 209 7.87 4.33 -31.08
N GLY A 210 6.74 5.04 -30.96
CA GLY A 210 5.42 4.46 -30.77
C GLY A 210 5.26 3.72 -29.44
N VAL A 211 5.81 4.25 -28.35
CA VAL A 211 5.63 3.68 -27.00
C VAL A 211 4.22 3.94 -26.49
N GLU A 212 3.71 3.03 -25.65
CA GLU A 212 2.33 3.09 -25.16
C GLU A 212 2.15 3.99 -23.93
N VAL A 213 3.23 4.25 -23.19
CA VAL A 213 3.21 5.10 -21.99
C VAL A 213 4.43 6.01 -21.98
N ILE A 214 4.21 7.29 -21.72
CA ILE A 214 5.26 8.28 -21.53
C ILE A 214 5.15 8.84 -20.12
N MET A 215 6.20 8.69 -19.34
CA MET A 215 6.29 9.24 -18.00
C MET A 215 7.11 10.53 -18.02
N PHE A 216 6.48 11.63 -17.64
CA PHE A 216 7.12 12.91 -17.35
C PHE A 216 7.80 12.80 -15.99
N ASP A 217 9.12 12.64 -15.97
CA ASP A 217 9.87 12.47 -14.74
C ASP A 217 10.50 13.77 -14.27
N ASN A 218 10.05 14.28 -13.12
CA ASN A 218 10.48 15.54 -12.52
C ASN A 218 10.31 16.80 -13.39
N MET A 219 9.44 16.77 -14.39
CA MET A 219 9.10 17.94 -15.22
C MET A 219 8.19 18.91 -14.46
N ASP A 220 8.34 20.20 -14.72
CA ASP A 220 7.47 21.23 -14.15
C ASP A 220 6.07 21.26 -14.82
N LEU A 221 5.15 22.08 -14.28
CA LEU A 221 3.76 22.10 -14.75
C LEU A 221 3.63 22.60 -16.19
N ASP A 222 4.51 23.50 -16.63
CA ASP A 222 4.45 24.07 -17.98
C ASP A 222 5.08 23.09 -18.99
N GLU A 223 6.14 22.38 -18.59
CA GLU A 223 6.74 21.27 -19.34
C GLU A 223 5.74 20.11 -19.49
N ILE A 224 5.03 19.71 -18.41
CA ILE A 224 3.97 18.70 -18.49
C ILE A 224 2.89 19.11 -19.47
N LYS A 225 2.39 20.35 -19.41
CA LYS A 225 1.38 20.83 -20.34
C LYS A 225 1.88 20.86 -21.80
N ALA A 226 3.15 21.23 -22.02
CA ALA A 226 3.76 21.18 -23.34
C ALA A 226 3.91 19.73 -23.84
N GLY A 227 4.37 18.83 -22.96
CA GLY A 227 4.46 17.38 -23.24
C GLY A 227 3.11 16.77 -23.58
N LEU A 228 2.04 17.12 -22.85
CA LEU A 228 0.67 16.67 -23.14
C LEU A 228 0.19 17.11 -24.53
N LYS A 229 0.55 18.30 -24.99
CA LYS A 229 0.25 18.76 -26.36
C LYS A 229 0.98 17.91 -27.40
N LEU A 230 2.25 17.54 -27.13
CA LEU A 230 3.00 16.63 -27.99
C LEU A 230 2.39 15.23 -27.99
N VAL A 231 2.04 14.70 -26.81
CA VAL A 231 1.40 13.37 -26.68
C VAL A 231 0.09 13.30 -27.45
N ASN A 232 -0.76 14.33 -27.34
CA ASN A 232 -2.02 14.46 -28.08
C ASN A 232 -2.83 13.14 -28.19
N GLY A 233 -2.95 12.40 -27.10
CA GLY A 233 -3.69 11.13 -27.02
C GLY A 233 -3.02 9.93 -27.72
N ARG A 234 -1.77 10.05 -28.24
CA ARG A 234 -1.04 8.95 -28.89
C ARG A 234 -0.48 7.93 -27.90
N ALA A 235 -0.28 8.32 -26.65
CA ALA A 235 0.20 7.48 -25.55
C ALA A 235 -0.51 7.86 -24.26
N ILE A 236 -0.43 7.00 -23.26
CA ILE A 236 -0.83 7.33 -21.88
C ILE A 236 0.22 8.28 -21.30
N ALA A 237 -0.21 9.40 -20.76
CA ALA A 237 0.65 10.38 -20.11
C ALA A 237 0.67 10.15 -18.59
N GLU A 238 1.83 9.81 -18.05
CA GLU A 238 2.05 9.63 -16.62
C GLU A 238 2.96 10.75 -16.09
N ALA A 239 2.66 11.30 -14.90
CA ALA A 239 3.55 12.22 -14.19
C ALA A 239 4.16 11.55 -12.97
N SER A 240 5.46 11.74 -12.77
CA SER A 240 6.23 11.19 -11.66
C SER A 240 7.30 12.18 -11.18
N GLY A 241 7.87 11.87 -9.99
CA GLY A 241 8.93 12.69 -9.40
C GLY A 241 8.39 13.77 -8.47
N GLY A 242 8.87 13.81 -7.21
CA GLY A 242 8.55 14.86 -6.23
C GLY A 242 7.09 15.02 -5.82
N VAL A 243 6.20 14.07 -6.19
CA VAL A 243 4.76 14.16 -5.93
C VAL A 243 4.46 14.00 -4.45
N ASN A 244 3.73 14.96 -3.89
CA ASN A 244 3.27 14.98 -2.51
C ASN A 244 1.87 15.63 -2.41
N GLU A 245 1.27 15.70 -1.21
CA GLU A 245 -0.09 16.24 -1.01
C GLU A 245 -0.25 17.69 -1.50
N ARG A 246 0.84 18.50 -1.57
CA ARG A 246 0.79 19.90 -2.04
C ARG A 246 0.91 19.99 -3.57
N THR A 247 1.63 19.06 -4.20
CA THR A 247 1.93 19.13 -5.64
C THR A 247 0.97 18.31 -6.50
N ILE A 248 0.27 17.31 -5.92
CA ILE A 248 -0.58 16.40 -6.70
C ILE A 248 -1.75 17.08 -7.41
N VAL A 249 -2.39 18.08 -6.76
CA VAL A 249 -3.57 18.75 -7.34
C VAL A 249 -3.20 19.52 -8.61
N PRO A 250 -2.23 20.45 -8.61
CA PRO A 250 -1.87 21.16 -9.85
C PRO A 250 -1.33 20.23 -10.96
N ILE A 251 -0.68 19.10 -10.60
CA ILE A 251 -0.27 18.09 -11.58
C ILE A 251 -1.51 17.42 -12.19
N ALA A 252 -2.47 16.99 -11.39
CA ALA A 252 -3.71 16.35 -11.86
C ALA A 252 -4.53 17.27 -12.77
N GLU A 253 -4.54 18.57 -12.48
CA GLU A 253 -5.23 19.60 -13.26
C GLU A 253 -4.57 19.91 -14.61
N THR A 254 -3.33 19.46 -14.86
CA THR A 254 -2.73 19.54 -16.20
C THR A 254 -3.42 18.65 -17.21
N GLY A 255 -4.10 17.58 -16.73
CA GLY A 255 -4.81 16.63 -17.59
C GLY A 255 -4.03 15.34 -17.88
N VAL A 256 -2.95 15.03 -17.13
CA VAL A 256 -2.26 13.72 -17.22
C VAL A 256 -3.22 12.58 -16.88
N ASP A 257 -2.99 11.41 -17.48
CA ASP A 257 -3.84 10.23 -17.26
C ASP A 257 -3.53 9.53 -15.93
N VAL A 258 -2.25 9.54 -15.52
CA VAL A 258 -1.73 8.82 -14.36
C VAL A 258 -0.76 9.70 -13.57
N ILE A 259 -0.79 9.58 -12.24
CA ILE A 259 0.23 10.14 -11.36
C ILE A 259 0.77 9.02 -10.47
N SER A 260 2.07 8.73 -10.56
CA SER A 260 2.73 7.77 -9.70
C SER A 260 3.36 8.44 -8.48
N VAL A 261 3.04 7.91 -7.29
CA VAL A 261 3.37 8.52 -6.00
C VAL A 261 4.14 7.53 -5.13
N GLY A 262 5.44 7.75 -4.98
CA GLY A 262 6.30 6.92 -4.13
C GLY A 262 5.98 7.07 -2.65
N ASP A 263 5.56 8.27 -2.23
CA ASP A 263 5.24 8.62 -0.85
C ASP A 263 4.15 7.72 -0.21
N LEU A 264 3.29 7.09 -1.02
CA LEU A 264 2.26 6.18 -0.53
C LEU A 264 2.84 4.98 0.24
N THR A 265 4.04 4.52 -0.11
CA THR A 265 4.59 3.26 0.38
C THR A 265 5.93 3.38 1.10
N HIS A 266 6.68 4.48 0.94
CA HIS A 266 7.97 4.64 1.62
C HIS A 266 7.93 5.56 2.85
N SER A 267 6.88 6.38 3.04
CA SER A 267 6.77 7.34 4.16
C SER A 267 5.42 7.18 4.87
N VAL A 268 5.23 6.02 5.48
CA VAL A 268 3.95 5.62 6.09
C VAL A 268 3.95 5.92 7.57
N THR A 269 2.82 6.47 8.06
CA THR A 269 2.51 6.58 9.49
C THR A 269 1.45 5.53 9.84
N SER A 270 1.75 4.68 10.80
CA SER A 270 0.82 3.65 11.29
C SER A 270 -0.40 4.26 11.96
N VAL A 271 -1.56 3.61 11.82
CA VAL A 271 -2.76 3.99 12.57
C VAL A 271 -2.72 3.34 13.96
N ASP A 272 -3.10 4.07 14.99
CA ASP A 272 -3.12 3.53 16.36
C ASP A 272 -4.30 2.56 16.56
N ILE A 273 -3.97 1.28 16.80
CA ILE A 273 -4.88 0.15 16.97
C ILE A 273 -4.40 -0.67 18.17
N SER A 274 -5.33 -1.19 18.97
CA SER A 274 -5.04 -1.99 20.16
C SER A 274 -5.80 -3.30 20.18
N LEU A 275 -5.27 -4.25 20.94
CA LEU A 275 -5.94 -5.48 21.36
C LEU A 275 -6.14 -5.44 22.87
N ASP A 276 -7.36 -5.72 23.33
CA ASP A 276 -7.65 -5.93 24.75
C ASP A 276 -8.37 -7.26 24.96
N VAL A 277 -7.92 -8.00 25.94
CA VAL A 277 -8.55 -9.26 26.40
C VAL A 277 -9.70 -8.93 27.32
N LYS A 278 -10.86 -9.57 27.14
CA LYS A 278 -12.15 -9.31 27.79
C LYS A 278 -12.72 -7.95 27.47
N ASP A 279 -12.43 -6.92 28.27
CA ASP A 279 -12.98 -5.58 28.14
C ASP A 279 -11.91 -4.57 27.73
N ILE A 280 -12.34 -3.53 26.99
CA ILE A 280 -11.47 -2.41 26.64
C ILE A 280 -11.00 -1.71 27.91
N LYS A 281 -9.69 -1.50 28.04
CA LYS A 281 -9.07 -0.87 29.23
C LYS A 281 -9.68 0.51 29.51
N PRO A 282 -9.94 0.87 30.79
CA PRO A 282 -10.48 2.18 31.14
C PRO A 282 -9.65 3.37 30.62
N SER A 283 -8.32 3.21 30.53
CA SER A 283 -7.45 4.24 29.94
C SER A 283 -7.67 4.41 28.46
N ALA A 284 -7.93 3.32 27.72
CA ALA A 284 -8.25 3.37 26.30
C ALA A 284 -9.62 3.99 26.05
N ILE A 285 -10.63 3.67 26.89
CA ILE A 285 -11.96 4.30 26.82
C ILE A 285 -11.82 5.83 26.93
N ARG A 286 -11.12 6.33 27.95
CA ARG A 286 -10.88 7.78 28.11
C ARG A 286 -10.19 8.42 26.90
N THR A 287 -9.23 7.70 26.28
CA THR A 287 -8.55 8.19 25.08
C THR A 287 -9.50 8.25 23.89
N ILE A 288 -10.32 7.23 23.68
CA ILE A 288 -11.34 7.16 22.62
C ILE A 288 -12.35 8.30 22.76
N GLU A 289 -12.86 8.52 23.97
CA GLU A 289 -13.81 9.62 24.25
C GLU A 289 -13.22 10.98 23.94
N ARG A 290 -11.96 11.23 24.34
CA ARG A 290 -11.25 12.47 24.03
C ARG A 290 -11.05 12.69 22.52
N LEU A 291 -10.68 11.64 21.80
CA LEU A 291 -10.49 11.71 20.34
C LEU A 291 -11.81 11.94 19.60
N ARG A 292 -12.89 11.30 20.03
CA ARG A 292 -14.25 11.54 19.47
C ARG A 292 -14.69 12.98 19.67
N ALA A 293 -14.44 13.55 20.85
CA ALA A 293 -14.79 14.94 21.15
C ALA A 293 -13.97 15.97 20.33
N ALA A 294 -12.78 15.60 19.86
CA ALA A 294 -11.93 16.47 19.05
C ALA A 294 -12.26 16.41 17.54
N THR A 295 -13.08 15.46 17.10
CA THR A 295 -13.42 15.22 15.66
C THR A 295 -14.89 15.56 15.34
N GLY A 296 -15.73 15.85 16.34
CA GLY A 296 -17.11 16.37 16.20
C GLY A 296 -17.14 17.88 16.35
#